data_a9d5d3829530af66db07a1c2eab9c4bd
#
_entry.id   a9d5d3829530af66db07a1c2eab9c4bd
#
_cell.length_a   1.000
_cell.length_b   1.000
_cell.length_c   1.000
_cell.angle_alpha   90.00
_cell.angle_beta   90.00
_cell.angle_gamma   90.00
#
_symmetry.space_group_name_H-M   'P 1'
#
loop_
_entity.id
_entity.type
_entity.pdbx_description
1 polymer ?
#
loop_
_entity_poly.entity_id
_entity_poly.type
_entity_poly.pdbx_seq_one_letter_code
_entity_poly.pdbx_strand_id
1 'polypeptide(L)'
;PQNDVWRHGHCPVCGSPAFIGHLSGPEPSRNEGRDINKGGKRMHTCSYCRTTFRAKRIQCPFCLEEDAKKLDYFTTENEPGYQVHVCRSCKSYIKIADFREFFGRESIPALDDLESLPLDIAAQNEDFHRVAPSEWGL
;
A
#
# COMPACT_ATOMS: atom_id res chain seq x y z
N PRO A 1 7.64 5.86 -19.90
CA PRO A 1 6.45 5.07 -20.13
C PRO A 1 5.60 4.94 -18.87
N GLN A 2 4.31 4.92 -19.07
CA GLN A 2 3.39 4.92 -17.95
C GLN A 2 3.37 3.60 -17.18
N ASN A 3 3.86 2.55 -17.78
CA ASN A 3 3.83 1.24 -17.14
C ASN A 3 5.09 0.95 -16.33
N ASP A 4 6.06 1.82 -16.38
CA ASP A 4 7.27 1.60 -15.63
C ASP A 4 7.02 1.75 -14.15
N VAL A 5 7.72 0.94 -13.36
CA VAL A 5 7.65 1.04 -11.92
C VAL A 5 8.41 2.27 -11.48
N TRP A 6 7.75 3.11 -10.69
CA TRP A 6 8.37 4.30 -10.12
C TRP A 6 9.18 3.88 -8.89
N ARG A 7 10.45 4.19 -8.88
CA ARG A 7 11.36 3.64 -7.88
C ARG A 7 11.68 4.57 -6.72
N HIS A 8 11.14 5.77 -6.75
CA HIS A 8 11.52 6.76 -5.74
C HIS A 8 10.57 6.86 -4.56
N GLY A 9 9.44 6.21 -4.61
CA GLY A 9 8.52 6.16 -3.48
C GLY A 9 7.57 7.34 -3.36
N HIS A 10 8.03 8.54 -3.62
CA HIS A 10 7.14 9.70 -3.57
C HIS A 10 6.37 9.84 -4.88
N CYS A 11 5.37 10.70 -4.87
CA CYS A 11 4.54 10.92 -6.06
C CYS A 11 5.37 11.44 -7.22
N PRO A 12 5.26 10.84 -8.41
CA PRO A 12 6.03 11.31 -9.57
C PRO A 12 5.54 12.65 -10.11
N VAL A 13 4.37 13.10 -9.70
CA VAL A 13 3.82 14.36 -10.19
C VAL A 13 4.14 15.53 -9.26
N CYS A 14 3.90 15.40 -7.97
CA CYS A 14 4.07 16.51 -7.05
C CYS A 14 5.10 16.29 -5.95
N GLY A 15 5.62 15.07 -5.81
CA GLY A 15 6.67 14.80 -4.84
C GLY A 15 6.19 14.50 -3.43
N SER A 16 4.89 14.51 -3.16
CA SER A 16 4.38 14.24 -1.82
C SER A 16 4.34 12.74 -1.55
N PRO A 17 4.35 12.33 -0.27
CA PRO A 17 4.29 10.90 0.04
C PRO A 17 2.91 10.33 -0.20
N ALA A 18 2.86 9.02 -0.42
CA ALA A 18 1.60 8.33 -0.57
C ALA A 18 0.92 8.18 0.79
N PHE A 19 -0.42 8.17 0.80
CA PHE A 19 -1.14 7.98 2.05
C PHE A 19 -1.79 6.60 2.17
N ILE A 20 -2.01 5.93 1.04
CA ILE A 20 -2.57 4.59 1.04
C ILE A 20 -2.18 3.93 -0.28
N GLY A 21 -2.22 2.61 -0.31
CA GLY A 21 -1.98 1.88 -1.54
C GLY A 21 -3.04 0.83 -1.76
N HIS A 22 -2.97 0.18 -2.90
CA HIS A 22 -3.83 -0.96 -3.15
C HIS A 22 -3.10 -1.94 -4.07
N LEU A 23 -3.56 -3.18 -4.06
CA LEU A 23 -3.03 -4.22 -4.93
C LEU A 23 -4.02 -4.48 -6.04
N SER A 24 -3.56 -4.38 -7.28
CA SER A 24 -4.34 -4.75 -8.45
C SER A 24 -4.13 -6.21 -8.74
N GLY A 25 -5.16 -6.90 -9.18
CA GLY A 25 -5.02 -8.28 -9.54
C GLY A 25 -4.18 -8.45 -10.79
N PRO A 26 -3.67 -9.65 -11.00
CA PRO A 26 -2.94 -9.93 -12.23
C PRO A 26 -3.89 -9.98 -13.43
N GLU A 27 -3.32 -9.84 -14.61
CA GLU A 27 -4.10 -9.97 -15.84
C GLU A 27 -4.65 -11.38 -15.92
N PRO A 28 -5.95 -11.53 -16.10
CA PRO A 28 -6.55 -12.86 -15.99
C PRO A 28 -6.07 -13.85 -17.04
N SER A 29 -5.67 -13.40 -18.18
CA SER A 29 -5.38 -14.31 -19.28
C SER A 29 -3.92 -14.67 -19.42
N ARG A 30 -3.08 -14.17 -18.59
CA ARG A 30 -1.68 -14.28 -18.88
C ARG A 30 -0.93 -15.31 -18.11
N ASN A 31 -1.27 -15.52 -16.92
CA ASN A 31 -0.36 -16.22 -16.03
C ASN A 31 -1.06 -17.24 -15.19
N GLU A 32 -2.05 -17.85 -15.75
CA GLU A 32 -2.75 -18.88 -15.02
C GLU A 32 -1.77 -19.91 -14.49
N GLY A 33 -1.96 -20.27 -13.27
CA GLY A 33 -1.15 -21.29 -12.68
C GLY A 33 0.16 -20.80 -12.10
N ARG A 34 0.43 -19.53 -12.21
CA ARG A 34 1.67 -18.99 -11.66
C ARG A 34 1.43 -18.27 -10.36
N ASP A 35 2.09 -18.75 -9.33
CA ASP A 35 1.94 -18.15 -8.02
C ASP A 35 2.48 -16.76 -7.92
N ILE A 36 3.45 -16.42 -8.75
CA ILE A 36 4.06 -15.11 -8.68
C ILE A 36 3.08 -14.00 -8.90
N ASN A 37 1.94 -14.32 -9.51
CA ASN A 37 0.95 -13.29 -9.80
C ASN A 37 0.03 -13.00 -8.65
N LYS A 38 0.14 -13.74 -7.57
CA LYS A 38 -0.64 -13.44 -6.39
C LYS A 38 -0.30 -12.08 -5.85
N GLY A 39 0.91 -11.61 -6.13
CA GLY A 39 1.31 -10.30 -5.69
C GLY A 39 0.56 -9.17 -6.36
N GLY A 40 0.21 -9.34 -7.64
CA GLY A 40 -0.41 -8.27 -8.38
C GLY A 40 0.49 -7.05 -8.47
N LYS A 41 -0.11 -5.93 -8.85
CA LYS A 41 0.60 -4.67 -8.93
C LYS A 41 0.33 -3.87 -7.69
N ARG A 42 1.38 -3.25 -7.15
CA ARG A 42 1.23 -2.38 -5.99
C ARG A 42 1.08 -0.95 -6.49
N MET A 43 -0.05 -0.34 -6.16
CA MET A 43 -0.36 1.03 -6.57
C MET A 43 -0.44 1.90 -5.33
N HIS A 44 0.11 3.09 -5.42
CA HIS A 44 0.06 4.05 -4.32
C HIS A 44 -0.69 5.29 -4.76
N THR A 45 -1.38 5.93 -3.82
CA THR A 45 -2.11 7.16 -4.09
C THR A 45 -1.48 8.30 -3.31
N CYS A 46 -1.17 9.38 -4.01
CA CYS A 46 -0.53 10.54 -3.42
C CYS A 46 -1.43 11.22 -2.41
N SER A 47 -0.84 11.67 -1.30
CA SER A 47 -1.58 12.34 -0.25
C SER A 47 -2.04 13.74 -0.64
N TYR A 48 -1.37 14.35 -1.60
CA TYR A 48 -1.67 15.72 -1.99
C TYR A 48 -2.48 15.81 -3.27
N CYS A 49 -1.95 15.34 -4.39
CA CYS A 49 -2.62 15.49 -5.68
C CYS A 49 -3.51 14.31 -6.06
N ARG A 50 -3.50 13.26 -5.26
CA ARG A 50 -4.32 12.05 -5.46
C ARG A 50 -3.97 11.24 -6.70
N THR A 51 -2.83 11.52 -7.32
CA THR A 51 -2.36 10.70 -8.42
C THR A 51 -2.09 9.29 -7.92
N THR A 52 -2.50 8.31 -8.69
CA THR A 52 -2.20 6.90 -8.40
C THR A 52 -1.06 6.49 -9.31
N PHE A 53 -0.05 5.86 -8.73
CA PHE A 53 1.13 5.45 -9.48
C PHE A 53 1.59 4.08 -9.04
N ARG A 54 2.31 3.41 -9.93
CA ARG A 54 2.78 2.06 -9.66
C ARG A 54 4.07 2.08 -8.85
N ALA A 55 4.06 1.35 -7.74
CA ALA A 55 5.21 1.26 -6.85
C ALA A 55 5.85 -0.13 -6.95
N LYS A 56 7.09 -0.24 -6.50
CA LYS A 56 7.75 -1.53 -6.41
C LYS A 56 7.05 -2.40 -5.38
N ARG A 57 6.95 -3.70 -5.69
CA ARG A 57 6.28 -4.62 -4.77
C ARG A 57 7.01 -4.75 -3.44
N ILE A 58 8.33 -4.84 -3.49
CA ILE A 58 9.14 -5.02 -2.29
C ILE A 58 10.04 -3.80 -2.14
N GLN A 59 9.51 -2.79 -1.50
CA GLN A 59 10.27 -1.58 -1.23
C GLN A 59 9.47 -0.71 -0.29
N CYS A 60 10.14 -0.12 0.69
CA CYS A 60 9.51 0.88 1.53
C CYS A 60 9.36 2.16 0.72
N PRO A 61 8.15 2.72 0.62
CA PRO A 61 7.97 3.95 -0.17
C PRO A 61 8.58 5.19 0.47
N PHE A 62 9.03 5.10 1.71
CA PHE A 62 9.51 6.28 2.41
C PHE A 62 11.02 6.32 2.56
N CYS A 63 11.66 5.20 2.87
CA CYS A 63 13.12 5.17 2.99
C CYS A 63 13.78 4.34 1.91
N LEU A 64 12.99 3.72 1.04
CA LEU A 64 13.44 2.94 -0.10
C LEU A 64 14.15 1.63 0.26
N GLU A 65 13.94 1.15 1.49
CA GLU A 65 14.48 -0.13 1.90
C GLU A 65 13.95 -1.25 1.01
N GLU A 66 14.83 -2.11 0.52
CA GLU A 66 14.42 -3.23 -0.33
C GLU A 66 14.71 -4.59 0.28
N ASP A 67 15.30 -4.62 1.47
CA ASP A 67 15.59 -5.89 2.13
C ASP A 67 14.29 -6.48 2.68
N ALA A 68 13.89 -7.61 2.12
CA ALA A 68 12.64 -8.24 2.51
C ALA A 68 12.60 -8.63 3.99
N LYS A 69 13.75 -8.77 4.61
CA LYS A 69 13.80 -9.10 6.04
C LYS A 69 13.38 -7.93 6.91
N LYS A 70 13.44 -6.71 6.38
CA LYS A 70 13.05 -5.52 7.12
C LYS A 70 11.68 -5.02 6.76
N LEU A 71 11.07 -5.62 5.76
CA LEU A 71 9.72 -5.27 5.31
C LEU A 71 8.78 -6.39 5.70
N ASP A 72 7.69 -6.02 6.33
CA ASP A 72 6.74 -7.00 6.82
C ASP A 72 5.34 -6.47 6.60
N TYR A 73 4.34 -7.31 6.84
CA TYR A 73 2.97 -6.84 6.78
C TYR A 73 2.12 -7.64 7.77
N PHE A 74 1.02 -7.06 8.19
CA PHE A 74 0.07 -7.78 9.01
C PHE A 74 -1.35 -7.38 8.64
N THR A 75 -2.29 -8.24 9.04
CA THR A 75 -3.70 -8.03 8.80
C THR A 75 -4.44 -8.34 10.09
N THR A 76 -5.71 -7.97 10.14
CA THR A 76 -6.56 -8.37 11.25
C THR A 76 -7.81 -9.01 10.70
N GLU A 77 -8.42 -9.86 11.50
CA GLU A 77 -9.65 -10.53 11.10
C GLU A 77 -10.82 -9.56 11.01
N ASN A 78 -10.74 -8.47 11.76
CA ASN A 78 -11.82 -7.49 11.78
C ASN A 78 -11.83 -6.57 10.57
N GLU A 79 -10.74 -6.57 9.82
CA GLU A 79 -10.61 -5.68 8.68
C GLU A 79 -10.18 -6.47 7.45
N PRO A 80 -11.03 -7.38 6.96
CA PRO A 80 -10.65 -8.15 5.78
C PRO A 80 -10.50 -7.24 4.57
N GLY A 81 -9.52 -7.53 3.76
CA GLY A 81 -9.26 -6.73 2.57
C GLY A 81 -8.26 -5.62 2.80
N TYR A 82 -7.76 -5.45 4.01
CA TYR A 82 -6.76 -4.42 4.30
C TYR A 82 -5.53 -5.03 4.94
N GLN A 83 -4.38 -4.47 4.63
CA GLN A 83 -3.10 -4.89 5.19
C GLN A 83 -2.35 -3.66 5.65
N VAL A 84 -1.46 -3.84 6.60
CA VAL A 84 -0.51 -2.80 6.97
C VAL A 84 0.88 -3.29 6.56
N HIS A 85 1.54 -2.53 5.73
CA HIS A 85 2.91 -2.83 5.32
C HIS A 85 3.85 -1.95 6.12
N VAL A 86 4.77 -2.56 6.83
CA VAL A 86 5.66 -1.85 7.74
C VAL A 86 7.10 -1.99 7.32
N CYS A 87 7.90 -1.00 7.63
CA CYS A 87 9.33 -1.03 7.40
C CYS A 87 10.03 -0.92 8.74
N ARG A 88 10.83 -1.92 9.07
CA ARG A 88 11.53 -1.91 10.34
C ARG A 88 12.76 -1.01 10.32
N SER A 89 13.17 -0.61 9.14
CA SER A 89 14.34 0.26 9.00
C SER A 89 14.00 1.70 9.39
N CYS A 90 12.91 2.25 8.87
CA CYS A 90 12.51 3.63 9.19
C CYS A 90 11.31 3.71 10.11
N LYS A 91 10.73 2.57 10.48
CA LYS A 91 9.59 2.51 11.40
C LYS A 91 8.34 3.18 10.88
N SER A 92 8.19 3.23 9.57
CA SER A 92 7.00 3.78 8.93
C SER A 92 6.08 2.67 8.45
N TYR A 93 4.82 3.00 8.24
CA TYR A 93 3.88 2.05 7.69
C TYR A 93 2.99 2.72 6.65
N ILE A 94 2.38 1.89 5.81
CA ILE A 94 1.35 2.35 4.88
C ILE A 94 0.29 1.26 4.82
N LYS A 95 -0.96 1.66 4.74
CA LYS A 95 -2.07 0.70 4.62
C LYS A 95 -2.28 0.37 3.15
N ILE A 96 -2.58 -0.89 2.88
CA ILE A 96 -2.78 -1.37 1.52
C ILE A 96 -4.15 -2.06 1.45
N ALA A 97 -4.97 -1.63 0.51
CA ALA A 97 -6.23 -2.29 0.25
C ALA A 97 -5.99 -3.44 -0.73
N ASP A 98 -6.40 -4.63 -0.35
CA ASP A 98 -6.22 -5.80 -1.18
C ASP A 98 -7.56 -6.49 -1.35
N PHE A 99 -8.29 -6.09 -2.38
CA PHE A 99 -9.60 -6.63 -2.65
C PHE A 99 -9.60 -7.63 -3.81
N ARG A 100 -8.44 -8.17 -4.13
CA ARG A 100 -8.36 -9.10 -5.27
C ARG A 100 -9.23 -10.31 -5.10
N GLU A 101 -9.50 -10.69 -3.86
CA GLU A 101 -10.36 -11.83 -3.58
C GLU A 101 -11.80 -11.43 -3.29
N PHE A 102 -12.10 -10.14 -3.32
CA PHE A 102 -13.45 -9.66 -3.05
C PHE A 102 -14.08 -9.23 -4.36
N PHE A 103 -14.80 -10.13 -4.94
CA PHE A 103 -15.39 -9.92 -6.27
C PHE A 103 -16.22 -8.65 -6.31
N GLY A 104 -15.94 -7.83 -7.32
CA GLY A 104 -16.72 -6.63 -7.54
C GLY A 104 -16.36 -5.42 -6.71
N ARG A 105 -15.38 -5.54 -5.85
CA ARG A 105 -14.99 -4.42 -4.99
C ARG A 105 -13.80 -3.70 -5.57
N GLU A 106 -13.89 -2.37 -5.61
CA GLU A 106 -12.81 -1.53 -6.10
C GLU A 106 -12.26 -0.66 -4.98
N SER A 107 -11.01 -0.28 -5.13
CA SER A 107 -10.37 0.60 -4.17
C SER A 107 -10.84 2.04 -4.35
N ILE A 108 -11.27 2.65 -3.27
CA ILE A 108 -11.60 4.07 -3.21
C ILE A 108 -10.73 4.63 -2.11
N PRO A 109 -9.60 5.26 -2.42
CA PRO A 109 -8.57 5.55 -1.43
C PRO A 109 -9.04 6.27 -0.17
N ALA A 110 -9.83 7.32 -0.30
CA ALA A 110 -10.27 8.05 0.90
C ALA A 110 -11.19 7.21 1.78
N LEU A 111 -12.07 6.43 1.16
CA LEU A 111 -12.96 5.57 1.90
C LEU A 111 -12.20 4.41 2.53
N ASP A 112 -11.26 3.85 1.79
CA ASP A 112 -10.43 2.76 2.29
C ASP A 112 -9.63 3.21 3.51
N ASP A 113 -9.13 4.43 3.48
CA ASP A 113 -8.39 4.97 4.60
C ASP A 113 -9.29 5.09 5.84
N LEU A 114 -10.52 5.54 5.64
CA LEU A 114 -11.48 5.65 6.74
C LEU A 114 -11.85 4.28 7.30
N GLU A 115 -12.16 3.34 6.43
CA GLU A 115 -12.62 2.02 6.86
C GLU A 115 -11.53 1.22 7.57
N SER A 116 -10.29 1.55 7.33
CA SER A 116 -9.17 0.80 7.91
C SER A 116 -8.49 1.55 9.05
N LEU A 117 -9.14 2.53 9.65
CA LEU A 117 -8.59 3.24 10.81
C LEU A 117 -8.13 2.33 11.95
N PRO A 118 -8.83 1.24 12.25
CA PRO A 118 -8.33 0.35 13.30
C PRO A 118 -6.93 -0.19 13.04
N LEU A 119 -6.55 -0.32 11.77
CA LEU A 119 -5.19 -0.75 11.44
C LEU A 119 -4.16 0.33 11.75
N ASP A 120 -4.54 1.61 11.63
CA ASP A 120 -3.67 2.70 12.04
C ASP A 120 -3.37 2.59 13.54
N ILE A 121 -4.39 2.31 14.31
CA ILE A 121 -4.21 2.17 15.75
C ILE A 121 -3.31 0.99 16.07
N ALA A 122 -3.52 -0.12 15.40
CA ALA A 122 -2.69 -1.30 15.62
C ALA A 122 -1.24 -1.05 15.27
N ALA A 123 -0.98 -0.37 14.15
CA ALA A 123 0.39 -0.09 13.73
C ALA A 123 1.07 0.88 14.69
N GLN A 124 0.34 1.89 15.14
CA GLN A 124 0.91 2.87 16.06
C GLN A 124 1.20 2.26 17.42
N ASN A 125 0.41 1.27 17.84
CA ASN A 125 0.69 0.55 19.06
C ASN A 125 1.95 -0.30 18.97
N GLU A 126 2.39 -0.62 17.77
CA GLU A 126 3.62 -1.36 17.55
C GLU A 126 4.80 -0.43 17.24
N ASP A 127 4.63 0.85 17.53
CA ASP A 127 5.67 1.87 17.36
C ASP A 127 6.03 2.20 15.92
N PHE A 128 5.13 1.92 15.00
CA PHE A 128 5.28 2.40 13.64
C PHE A 128 4.55 3.72 13.49
N HIS A 129 5.02 4.57 12.59
CA HIS A 129 4.39 5.87 12.40
C HIS A 129 3.98 6.07 10.96
N ARG A 130 3.02 6.95 10.77
CA ARG A 130 2.47 7.25 9.46
C ARG A 130 3.13 8.51 8.92
N VAL A 131 3.68 8.42 7.69
CA VAL A 131 4.38 9.54 7.09
C VAL A 131 3.39 10.59 6.57
N ALA A 132 2.34 10.13 5.89
CA ALA A 132 1.34 11.05 5.36
C ALA A 132 0.06 10.90 6.19
N PRO A 133 -0.24 11.86 7.06
CA PRO A 133 -1.41 11.76 7.94
C PRO A 133 -2.69 11.67 7.13
N SER A 134 -3.66 10.97 7.67
CA SER A 134 -4.95 10.86 7.02
C SER A 134 -5.75 12.14 7.25
N GLU A 135 -6.82 12.30 6.45
CA GLU A 135 -7.76 13.39 6.67
C GLU A 135 -8.50 13.23 7.99
N TRP A 136 -8.38 12.07 8.61
CA TRP A 136 -9.13 11.74 9.83
C TRP A 136 -8.30 11.92 11.08
N GLY A 137 -7.12 12.53 10.97
CA GLY A 137 -6.31 12.88 12.13
C GLY A 137 -5.34 11.81 12.61
N LEU A 138 -5.16 10.75 11.88
CA LEU A 138 -4.23 9.69 12.28
C LEU A 138 -3.00 9.65 11.42
#